data_b96ce5d6455fa5880f4aae541522bfc1
#
_entry.id   b96ce5d6455fa5880f4aae541522bfc1
#
_cell.length_a   1.000
_cell.length_b   1.000
_cell.length_c   1.000
_cell.angle_alpha   90.00
_cell.angle_beta   90.00
_cell.angle_gamma   90.00
#
_symmetry.space_group_name_H-M   'P 1'
#
loop_
_entity.id
_entity.type
_entity.pdbx_description
1 polymer ?
#
loop_
_entity_poly.entity_id
_entity_poly.type
_entity_poly.pdbx_seq_one_letter_code
_entity_poly.pdbx_strand_id
1 'polypeptide(L)'
;MTISSDLILKGSILIREIEKTFLDLFSKGKLNGTVHTCIGQEYIGALLPKIINYDDVVFSNHRGHGHYIGKTDDVEGLLLEVMGSESGAVGGVGGSQHLYNKKGFFSNGILTGMSAVAAGYAFAIKNEKKIVTYFLGDGGLGEGILYEALNLISK
;
A
#
# COMPACT_ATOMS: atom_id res chain seq x y z
N MET A 1 -20.96 -0.53 -13.75
CA MET A 1 -20.94 0.35 -12.56
C MET A 1 -20.14 1.59 -12.93
N THR A 2 -20.79 2.76 -13.05
CA THR A 2 -20.09 3.99 -13.43
C THR A 2 -19.41 4.55 -12.17
N ILE A 3 -18.08 4.57 -12.14
CA ILE A 3 -17.33 5.13 -11.02
C ILE A 3 -17.41 6.66 -11.13
N SER A 4 -17.88 7.33 -10.06
CA SER A 4 -17.96 8.81 -10.05
C SER A 4 -16.56 9.41 -10.06
N SER A 5 -16.28 10.25 -11.06
CA SER A 5 -15.03 11.01 -11.15
C SER A 5 -14.79 11.90 -9.92
N ASP A 6 -15.85 12.45 -9.33
CA ASP A 6 -15.75 13.31 -8.15
C ASP A 6 -15.23 12.56 -6.91
N LEU A 7 -15.59 11.29 -6.74
CA LEU A 7 -15.09 10.48 -5.62
C LEU A 7 -13.59 10.16 -5.79
N ILE A 8 -13.16 9.86 -7.01
CA ILE A 8 -11.74 9.64 -7.30
C ILE A 8 -10.95 10.93 -7.08
N LEU A 9 -11.47 12.06 -7.54
CA LEU A 9 -10.83 13.36 -7.36
C LEU A 9 -10.68 13.71 -5.87
N LYS A 10 -11.74 13.56 -5.06
CA LYS A 10 -11.70 13.81 -3.62
C LYS A 10 -10.68 12.91 -2.92
N GLY A 11 -10.67 11.61 -3.23
CA GLY A 11 -9.69 10.67 -2.68
C GLY A 11 -8.26 11.02 -3.07
N SER A 12 -8.05 11.42 -4.32
CA SER A 12 -6.73 11.83 -4.81
C SER A 12 -6.24 13.11 -4.13
N ILE A 13 -7.13 14.09 -3.90
CA ILE A 13 -6.80 15.32 -3.17
C ILE A 13 -6.45 15.00 -1.72
N LEU A 14 -7.22 14.15 -1.04
CA LEU A 14 -6.92 13.72 0.33
C LEU A 14 -5.52 13.09 0.41
N ILE A 15 -5.23 12.11 -0.44
CA ILE A 15 -3.91 11.46 -0.48
C ILE A 15 -2.82 12.49 -0.74
N ARG A 16 -3.01 13.42 -1.70
CA ARG A 16 -2.05 14.47 -2.02
C ARG A 16 -1.74 15.37 -0.81
N GLU A 17 -2.74 15.78 -0.06
CA GLU A 17 -2.56 16.66 1.10
C GLU A 17 -1.86 15.92 2.25
N ILE A 18 -2.14 14.63 2.47
CA ILE A 18 -1.42 13.78 3.41
C ILE A 18 0.06 13.69 3.02
N GLU A 19 0.38 13.41 1.77
CA GLU A 19 1.75 13.31 1.29
C GLU A 19 2.52 14.63 1.40
N LYS A 20 1.88 15.76 1.11
CA LYS A 20 2.48 17.09 1.33
C LYS A 20 2.75 17.34 2.81
N THR A 21 1.84 16.90 3.68
CA THR A 21 2.01 16.99 5.14
C THR A 21 3.24 16.19 5.58
N PHE A 22 3.44 14.98 5.06
CA PHE A 22 4.64 14.20 5.34
C PHE A 22 5.93 14.90 4.88
N LEU A 23 5.93 15.50 3.68
CA LEU A 23 7.09 16.25 3.21
C LEU A 23 7.39 17.47 4.07
N ASP A 24 6.35 18.20 4.50
CA ASP A 24 6.50 19.34 5.41
C ASP A 24 7.05 18.91 6.77
N LEU A 25 6.50 17.84 7.36
CA LEU A 25 6.98 17.31 8.63
C LEU A 25 8.43 16.77 8.52
N PHE A 26 8.76 16.13 7.41
CA PHE A 26 10.10 15.64 7.13
C PHE A 26 11.10 16.80 7.04
N SER A 27 10.76 17.87 6.32
CA SER A 27 11.59 19.06 6.18
C SER A 27 11.86 19.78 7.53
N LYS A 28 10.95 19.62 8.48
CA LYS A 28 11.04 20.14 9.85
C LYS A 28 11.75 19.18 10.83
N GLY A 29 12.26 18.05 10.34
CA GLY A 29 12.92 17.05 11.18
C GLY A 29 11.97 16.35 12.18
N LYS A 30 10.67 16.30 11.87
CA LYS A 30 9.65 15.67 12.72
C LYS A 30 9.42 14.19 12.40
N LEU A 31 9.97 13.71 11.28
CA LEU A 31 9.88 12.32 10.86
C LEU A 31 11.27 11.70 10.86
N ASN A 32 11.35 10.43 11.26
CA ASN A 32 12.57 9.64 11.24
C ASN A 32 12.56 8.66 10.05
N GLY A 33 13.75 8.30 9.58
CA GLY A 33 13.91 7.39 8.44
C GLY A 33 13.61 8.05 7.10
N THR A 34 13.34 7.21 6.11
CA THR A 34 13.03 7.65 4.74
C THR A 34 11.52 7.69 4.52
N VAL A 35 11.03 8.75 3.88
CA VAL A 35 9.63 8.88 3.47
C VAL A 35 9.54 8.76 1.94
N HIS A 36 8.80 7.79 1.45
CA HIS A 36 8.58 7.56 0.02
C HIS A 36 7.14 7.91 -0.33
N THR A 37 6.95 9.09 -0.87
CA THR A 37 5.61 9.56 -1.25
C THR A 37 5.09 8.88 -2.52
N CYS A 38 3.77 8.81 -2.65
CA CYS A 38 3.09 8.39 -3.88
C CYS A 38 2.56 9.60 -4.69
N ILE A 39 3.16 10.79 -4.53
CA ILE A 39 2.77 12.00 -5.27
C ILE A 39 2.87 11.74 -6.77
N GLY A 40 1.77 12.02 -7.50
CA GLY A 40 1.60 11.72 -8.92
C GLY A 40 0.90 10.38 -9.20
N GLN A 41 0.68 9.55 -8.18
CA GLN A 41 0.04 8.23 -8.29
C GLN A 41 -1.21 8.11 -7.41
N GLU A 42 -1.73 9.22 -6.88
CA GLU A 42 -2.82 9.26 -5.90
C GLU A 42 -4.10 8.60 -6.40
N TYR A 43 -4.37 8.73 -7.70
CA TYR A 43 -5.59 8.17 -8.31
C TYR A 43 -5.66 6.64 -8.18
N ILE A 44 -4.52 5.95 -8.09
CA ILE A 44 -4.46 4.49 -7.88
C ILE A 44 -5.07 4.14 -6.52
N GLY A 45 -4.59 4.81 -5.46
CA GLY A 45 -5.14 4.63 -4.12
C GLY A 45 -6.61 5.04 -4.01
N ALA A 46 -6.97 6.18 -4.62
CA ALA A 46 -8.34 6.68 -4.63
C ALA A 46 -9.33 5.77 -5.38
N LEU A 47 -8.83 5.04 -6.39
CA LEU A 47 -9.63 4.10 -7.17
C LEU A 47 -9.81 2.74 -6.48
N LEU A 48 -8.83 2.35 -5.67
CA LEU A 48 -8.74 1.01 -5.07
C LEU A 48 -10.04 0.54 -4.39
N PRO A 49 -10.70 1.36 -3.52
CA PRO A 49 -11.93 0.94 -2.84
C PRO A 49 -13.14 0.76 -3.79
N LYS A 50 -12.98 1.05 -5.09
CA LYS A 50 -14.02 0.87 -6.11
C LYS A 50 -13.81 -0.38 -6.96
N ILE A 51 -12.64 -0.98 -6.92
CA ILE A 51 -12.27 -2.12 -7.75
C ILE A 51 -11.97 -3.39 -6.95
N ILE A 52 -11.74 -3.28 -5.65
CA ILE A 52 -11.53 -4.42 -4.76
C ILE A 52 -12.62 -4.47 -3.68
N ASN A 53 -12.87 -5.67 -3.16
CA ASN A 53 -13.79 -5.86 -2.05
C ASN A 53 -13.10 -5.67 -0.70
N TYR A 54 -13.88 -5.53 0.36
CA TYR A 54 -13.35 -5.38 1.71
C TYR A 54 -12.47 -6.57 2.13
N ASP A 55 -12.86 -7.80 1.77
CA ASP A 55 -12.16 -9.03 2.15
C ASP A 55 -10.98 -9.39 1.24
N ASP A 56 -10.81 -8.68 0.13
CA ASP A 56 -9.65 -8.84 -0.76
C ASP A 56 -8.38 -8.37 -0.06
N VAL A 57 -7.24 -8.87 -0.51
CA VAL A 57 -5.94 -8.61 0.12
C VAL A 57 -5.05 -7.81 -0.80
N VAL A 58 -4.36 -6.82 -0.24
CA VAL A 58 -3.44 -5.94 -0.97
C VAL A 58 -2.02 -6.10 -0.44
N PHE A 59 -1.12 -6.44 -1.33
CA PHE A 59 0.32 -6.36 -1.12
C PHE A 59 0.88 -5.17 -1.91
N SER A 60 1.61 -4.30 -1.22
CA SER A 60 2.09 -3.03 -1.75
C SER A 60 3.60 -2.92 -1.65
N ASN A 61 4.12 -1.83 -2.17
CA ASN A 61 5.55 -1.50 -2.21
C ASN A 61 5.86 -0.29 -1.30
N HIS A 62 7.09 0.23 -1.42
CA HIS A 62 7.60 1.38 -0.66
C HIS A 62 6.83 2.71 -0.87
N ARG A 63 6.00 2.84 -1.92
CA ARG A 63 5.11 4.00 -2.16
C ARG A 63 3.66 3.66 -1.86
N GLY A 64 3.45 2.93 -0.77
CA GLY A 64 2.19 2.31 -0.43
C GLY A 64 1.16 3.19 0.29
N HIS A 65 1.45 4.46 0.62
CA HIS A 65 0.55 5.30 1.43
C HIS A 65 -0.85 5.44 0.81
N GLY A 66 -0.93 5.77 -0.49
CA GLY A 66 -2.20 5.85 -1.19
C GLY A 66 -2.93 4.52 -1.25
N HIS A 67 -2.22 3.42 -1.45
CA HIS A 67 -2.80 2.07 -1.44
C HIS A 67 -3.32 1.70 -0.04
N TYR A 68 -2.58 2.06 1.02
CA TYR A 68 -2.99 1.86 2.41
C TYR A 68 -4.30 2.59 2.70
N ILE A 69 -4.35 3.90 2.40
CA ILE A 69 -5.54 4.72 2.61
C ILE A 69 -6.72 4.15 1.82
N GLY A 70 -6.52 3.83 0.53
CA GLY A 70 -7.58 3.29 -0.32
C GLY A 70 -8.11 1.94 0.13
N LYS A 71 -7.27 1.08 0.72
CA LYS A 71 -7.69 -0.24 1.23
C LYS A 71 -8.31 -0.19 2.62
N THR A 72 -7.78 0.67 3.50
CA THR A 72 -8.07 0.57 4.94
C THR A 72 -8.94 1.70 5.46
N ASP A 73 -8.95 2.87 4.78
CA ASP A 73 -9.54 4.13 5.25
C ASP A 73 -8.98 4.58 6.61
N ASP A 74 -7.75 4.18 6.93
CA ASP A 74 -7.08 4.42 8.21
C ASP A 74 -6.00 5.49 8.07
N VAL A 75 -6.42 6.74 7.90
CA VAL A 75 -5.53 7.89 7.76
C VAL A 75 -4.77 8.17 9.04
N GLU A 76 -5.44 8.07 10.19
CA GLU A 76 -4.83 8.34 11.50
C GLU A 76 -3.73 7.34 11.82
N GLY A 77 -3.99 6.03 11.64
CA GLY A 77 -3.00 4.99 11.87
C GLY A 77 -1.76 5.17 10.99
N LEU A 78 -1.94 5.56 9.72
CA LEU A 78 -0.83 5.88 8.83
C LEU A 78 -0.02 7.09 9.31
N LEU A 79 -0.68 8.20 9.67
CA LEU A 79 0.01 9.40 10.15
C LEU A 79 0.83 9.11 11.41
N LEU A 80 0.22 8.45 12.38
CA LEU A 80 0.90 8.08 13.62
C LEU A 80 2.06 7.11 13.37
N GLU A 81 1.93 6.18 12.44
CA GLU A 81 2.99 5.25 12.07
C GLU A 81 4.21 5.95 11.49
N VAL A 82 3.99 6.84 10.51
CA VAL A 82 5.09 7.59 9.87
C VAL A 82 5.76 8.55 10.86
N MET A 83 5.02 9.01 11.88
CA MET A 83 5.56 9.80 12.99
C MET A 83 6.29 8.97 14.06
N GLY A 84 6.30 7.65 13.97
CA GLY A 84 6.95 6.76 14.93
C GLY A 84 6.20 6.59 16.25
N SER A 85 4.88 6.82 16.26
CA SER A 85 4.05 6.66 17.45
C SER A 85 3.69 5.20 17.71
N GLU A 86 3.71 4.77 18.97
CA GLU A 86 3.25 3.45 19.41
C GLU A 86 1.77 3.18 19.04
N SER A 87 0.99 4.24 18.83
CA SER A 87 -0.41 4.15 18.38
C SER A 87 -0.56 4.05 16.87
N GLY A 88 0.54 4.02 16.13
CA GLY A 88 0.55 3.84 14.66
C GLY A 88 0.09 2.46 14.22
N ALA A 89 -0.10 2.30 12.92
CA ALA A 89 -0.66 1.09 12.30
C ALA A 89 0.11 -0.21 12.64
N VAL A 90 1.42 -0.10 12.89
CA VAL A 90 2.29 -1.20 13.33
C VAL A 90 3.18 -0.81 14.51
N GLY A 91 2.68 0.08 15.36
CA GLY A 91 3.36 0.47 16.60
C GLY A 91 4.52 1.44 16.42
N GLY A 92 4.55 2.19 15.32
CA GLY A 92 5.59 3.18 15.03
C GLY A 92 6.93 2.60 14.57
N VAL A 93 7.00 1.30 14.29
CA VAL A 93 8.26 0.61 13.92
C VAL A 93 8.40 0.36 12.42
N GLY A 94 7.30 0.39 11.68
CA GLY A 94 7.28 0.15 10.23
C GLY A 94 7.59 1.40 9.39
N GLY A 95 7.30 2.57 9.95
CA GLY A 95 7.49 3.86 9.30
C GLY A 95 6.72 3.98 8.00
N SER A 96 7.34 4.64 6.99
CA SER A 96 6.70 4.90 5.69
C SER A 96 6.48 3.66 4.82
N GLN A 97 7.23 2.57 5.03
CA GLN A 97 7.34 1.51 4.02
C GLN A 97 6.79 0.15 4.44
N HIS A 98 6.82 -0.16 5.74
CA HIS A 98 6.46 -1.47 6.26
C HIS A 98 5.13 -1.39 7.02
N LEU A 99 4.05 -1.23 6.25
CA LEU A 99 2.71 -1.07 6.79
C LEU A 99 1.95 -2.39 6.80
N TYR A 100 1.17 -2.57 7.84
CA TYR A 100 0.23 -3.67 7.97
C TYR A 100 -1.11 -3.17 8.50
N ASN A 101 -2.19 -3.76 8.03
CA ASN A 101 -3.50 -3.56 8.62
C ASN A 101 -4.32 -4.86 8.52
N LYS A 102 -5.02 -5.21 9.59
CA LYS A 102 -5.87 -6.41 9.67
C LYS A 102 -6.99 -6.46 8.62
N LYS A 103 -7.29 -5.35 7.96
CA LYS A 103 -8.20 -5.29 6.81
C LYS A 103 -7.58 -5.86 5.52
N GLY A 104 -6.47 -6.60 5.61
CA GLY A 104 -5.81 -7.24 4.48
C GLY A 104 -4.86 -6.32 3.72
N PHE A 105 -4.08 -5.49 4.40
CA PHE A 105 -3.05 -4.67 3.77
C PHE A 105 -1.66 -5.03 4.30
N PHE A 106 -0.71 -5.17 3.37
CA PHE A 106 0.71 -5.44 3.65
C PHE A 106 1.59 -4.62 2.72
N SER A 107 2.66 -4.01 3.23
CA SER A 107 3.68 -3.37 2.39
C SER A 107 5.10 -3.63 2.87
N ASN A 108 6.06 -3.46 1.94
CA ASN A 108 7.48 -3.66 2.21
C ASN A 108 8.32 -2.70 1.37
N GLY A 109 9.42 -2.22 1.93
CA GLY A 109 10.39 -1.35 1.24
C GLY A 109 11.28 -2.08 0.24
N ILE A 110 11.38 -3.41 0.32
CA ILE A 110 12.22 -4.21 -0.59
C ILE A 110 11.49 -4.39 -1.92
N LEU A 111 12.13 -3.98 -3.02
CA LEU A 111 11.59 -4.16 -4.37
C LEU A 111 11.28 -5.64 -4.60
N THR A 112 10.11 -5.92 -5.15
CA THR A 112 9.56 -7.27 -5.37
C THR A 112 9.54 -8.22 -4.17
N GLY A 113 10.04 -7.81 -3.01
CA GLY A 113 10.10 -8.65 -1.81
C GLY A 113 8.77 -9.26 -1.37
N MET A 114 7.66 -8.61 -1.72
CA MET A 114 6.32 -9.13 -1.41
C MET A 114 5.75 -10.05 -2.50
N SER A 115 6.41 -10.22 -3.65
CA SER A 115 5.87 -11.04 -4.76
C SER A 115 5.68 -12.51 -4.37
N ALA A 116 6.68 -13.13 -3.76
CA ALA A 116 6.59 -14.51 -3.29
C ALA A 116 5.60 -14.67 -2.12
N VAL A 117 5.53 -13.66 -1.23
CA VAL A 117 4.57 -13.66 -0.11
C VAL A 117 3.14 -13.54 -0.64
N ALA A 118 2.89 -12.63 -1.60
CA ALA A 118 1.59 -12.47 -2.24
C ALA A 118 1.17 -13.75 -2.99
N ALA A 119 2.09 -14.39 -3.71
CA ALA A 119 1.87 -15.66 -4.39
C ALA A 119 1.50 -16.78 -3.41
N GLY A 120 2.27 -16.92 -2.32
CA GLY A 120 2.00 -17.90 -1.26
C GLY A 120 0.65 -17.67 -0.57
N TYR A 121 0.31 -16.39 -0.31
CA TYR A 121 -0.98 -16.03 0.26
C TYR A 121 -2.12 -16.39 -0.69
N ALA A 122 -2.01 -16.01 -1.98
CA ALA A 122 -2.99 -16.34 -3.01
C ALA A 122 -3.19 -17.86 -3.13
N PHE A 123 -2.11 -18.63 -3.09
CA PHE A 123 -2.16 -20.09 -3.10
C PHE A 123 -2.89 -20.64 -1.86
N ALA A 124 -2.65 -20.07 -0.68
CA ALA A 124 -3.30 -20.51 0.57
C ALA A 124 -4.82 -20.29 0.55
N ILE A 125 -5.28 -19.18 -0.06
CA ILE A 125 -6.72 -18.83 -0.14
C ILE A 125 -7.37 -19.18 -1.47
N LYS A 126 -6.74 -20.00 -2.31
CA LYS A 126 -7.22 -20.29 -3.68
C LYS A 126 -8.65 -20.84 -3.77
N ASN A 127 -9.19 -21.39 -2.69
CA ASN A 127 -10.58 -21.89 -2.61
C ASN A 127 -11.54 -20.83 -2.03
N GLU A 128 -11.07 -19.65 -1.65
CA GLU A 128 -11.90 -18.56 -1.17
C GLU A 128 -12.30 -17.63 -2.33
N LYS A 129 -13.43 -16.93 -2.16
CA LYS A 129 -13.88 -15.92 -3.15
C LYS A 129 -13.21 -14.57 -2.85
N LYS A 130 -11.87 -14.54 -2.85
CA LYS A 130 -11.06 -13.35 -2.57
C LYS A 130 -10.00 -13.16 -3.63
N ILE A 131 -9.63 -11.91 -3.87
CA ILE A 131 -8.57 -11.52 -4.78
C ILE A 131 -7.37 -11.07 -3.98
N VAL A 132 -6.18 -11.49 -4.40
CA VAL A 132 -4.91 -10.94 -3.92
C VAL A 132 -4.39 -9.99 -4.98
N THR A 133 -4.28 -8.71 -4.63
CA THR A 133 -3.72 -7.68 -5.49
C THR A 133 -2.29 -7.38 -5.07
N TYR A 134 -1.35 -7.43 -5.99
CA TYR A 134 0.04 -7.04 -5.74
C TYR A 134 0.44 -5.83 -6.59
N PHE A 135 0.90 -4.76 -5.93
CA PHE A 135 1.41 -3.56 -6.59
C PHE A 135 2.92 -3.69 -6.82
N LEU A 136 3.28 -3.78 -8.08
CA LEU A 136 4.67 -3.88 -8.53
C LEU A 136 5.14 -2.54 -9.10
N GLY A 137 6.33 -2.09 -8.69
CA GLY A 137 7.01 -0.97 -9.34
C GLY A 137 7.75 -1.44 -10.61
N ASP A 138 7.97 -0.53 -11.56
CA ASP A 138 8.66 -0.78 -12.82
C ASP A 138 10.07 -1.37 -12.63
N GLY A 139 10.81 -0.89 -11.63
CA GLY A 139 12.13 -1.44 -11.27
C GLY A 139 12.10 -2.91 -10.86
N GLY A 140 10.96 -3.39 -10.35
CA GLY A 140 10.78 -4.78 -9.98
C GLY A 140 10.65 -5.75 -11.15
N LEU A 141 10.40 -5.26 -12.36
CA LEU A 141 10.28 -6.11 -13.56
C LEU A 141 11.59 -6.82 -13.95
N GLY A 142 12.73 -6.30 -13.47
CA GLY A 142 14.04 -6.93 -13.67
C GLY A 142 14.42 -7.97 -12.61
N GLU A 143 13.61 -8.15 -11.58
CA GLU A 143 13.91 -9.02 -10.44
C GLU A 143 13.50 -10.47 -10.70
N GLY A 144 14.43 -11.42 -10.55
CA GLY A 144 14.17 -12.85 -10.77
C GLY A 144 13.06 -13.42 -9.90
N ILE A 145 12.97 -12.99 -8.64
CA ILE A 145 11.95 -13.45 -7.69
C ILE A 145 10.50 -13.20 -8.16
N LEU A 146 10.27 -12.17 -8.98
CA LEU A 146 8.95 -11.93 -9.57
C LEU A 146 8.55 -13.09 -10.48
N TYR A 147 9.45 -13.50 -11.36
CA TYR A 147 9.19 -14.57 -12.34
C TYR A 147 9.07 -15.93 -11.68
N GLU A 148 9.83 -16.17 -10.61
CA GLU A 148 9.65 -17.38 -9.77
C GLU A 148 8.27 -17.41 -9.12
N ALA A 149 7.82 -16.27 -8.56
CA ALA A 149 6.50 -16.15 -7.96
C ALA A 149 5.37 -16.36 -9.00
N LEU A 150 5.51 -15.75 -10.19
CA LEU A 150 4.56 -15.92 -11.29
C LEU A 150 4.52 -17.36 -11.79
N ASN A 151 5.65 -18.03 -11.87
CA ASN A 151 5.72 -19.45 -12.24
C ASN A 151 5.03 -20.33 -11.20
N LEU A 152 5.19 -20.03 -9.90
CA LEU A 152 4.52 -20.76 -8.83
C LEU A 152 3.00 -20.68 -8.94
N ILE A 153 2.45 -19.47 -9.10
CA ILE A 153 0.97 -19.27 -9.15
C ILE A 153 0.35 -19.68 -10.48
N SER A 154 1.14 -19.94 -11.53
CA SER A 154 0.65 -20.43 -12.81
C SER A 154 0.27 -21.93 -12.78
N LYS A 155 0.58 -22.64 -11.70
CA LYS A 155 0.29 -24.07 -11.46
C LYS A 155 -1.04 -24.25 -10.72
#